data_c4b7f92302879e0b825147825b0de5d1
#
_entry.id   c4b7f92302879e0b825147825b0de5d1
#
_cell.length_a   1.000
_cell.length_b   1.000
_cell.length_c   1.000
_cell.angle_alpha   90.00
_cell.angle_beta   90.00
_cell.angle_gamma   90.00
#
_symmetry.space_group_name_H-M   'P 1'
#
loop_
_entity.id
_entity.type
_entity.pdbx_description
1 polymer ?
#
loop_
_entity_poly.entity_id
_entity_poly.type
_entity_poly.pdbx_seq_one_letter_code
_entity_poly.pdbx_strand_id
1 'polypeptide(L)'
;FDQGIDYPFSTPKSAAGRADIVGEIDTDDPIVIEIKIFDKEKRYDKNRIKEGFNQIVKYTNDYNKNVGYLVIFNMNQVEINFKFGSDTKMFPPAIHFNNKIFYFIVINCNNTLSASKLGSIEQVDVTEAEIINNWIIGY
;
A
#
# COMPACT_ATOMS: atom_id res chain seq x y z
N PHE A 1 12.20 -14.35 -16.43
CA PHE A 1 11.46 -13.64 -15.43
C PHE A 1 11.60 -14.23 -14.03
N ASP A 2 12.52 -15.09 -13.89
CA ASP A 2 12.81 -15.66 -12.60
C ASP A 2 13.84 -14.79 -11.88
N GLN A 3 13.41 -14.01 -10.92
CA GLN A 3 14.22 -13.07 -10.18
C GLN A 3 14.56 -13.58 -8.77
N GLY A 4 14.58 -14.87 -8.59
CA GLY A 4 14.82 -15.46 -7.28
C GLY A 4 13.60 -15.50 -6.39
N ILE A 5 12.43 -15.31 -6.96
CA ILE A 5 11.15 -15.43 -6.26
C ILE A 5 10.48 -16.71 -6.71
N ASP A 6 10.05 -17.53 -5.77
CA ASP A 6 9.38 -18.78 -6.08
C ASP A 6 8.03 -18.58 -6.72
N TYR A 7 7.72 -19.41 -7.69
CA TYR A 7 6.40 -19.48 -8.31
C TYR A 7 5.64 -20.68 -7.79
N PRO A 8 4.31 -20.57 -7.76
CA PRO A 8 3.49 -19.38 -7.82
C PRO A 8 3.33 -18.78 -6.44
N PHE A 9 3.37 -17.48 -6.35
CA PHE A 9 3.13 -16.78 -5.08
C PHE A 9 1.93 -15.84 -5.17
N SER A 10 1.05 -16.03 -6.11
CA SER A 10 -0.09 -15.17 -6.32
C SER A 10 -1.29 -15.61 -5.49
N THR A 11 -2.00 -14.70 -4.96
CA THR A 11 -3.38 -14.75 -4.47
C THR A 11 -3.85 -16.04 -3.76
N PRO A 12 -3.11 -16.65 -2.82
CA PRO A 12 -3.68 -17.73 -2.01
C PRO A 12 -4.75 -17.18 -1.07
N LYS A 13 -5.71 -18.00 -0.72
CA LYS A 13 -6.77 -17.61 0.22
C LYS A 13 -6.27 -17.68 1.65
N SER A 14 -6.74 -16.72 2.46
CA SER A 14 -6.56 -16.72 3.90
C SER A 14 -7.92 -16.58 4.60
N ALA A 15 -7.94 -16.59 5.93
CA ALA A 15 -9.17 -16.40 6.68
C ALA A 15 -9.78 -15.01 6.44
N ALA A 16 -8.98 -14.00 6.17
CA ALA A 16 -9.44 -12.64 5.88
C ALA A 16 -9.78 -12.41 4.41
N GLY A 17 -9.59 -13.42 3.53
CA GLY A 17 -9.84 -13.30 2.11
C GLY A 17 -8.64 -13.74 1.28
N ARG A 18 -8.33 -12.99 0.22
CA ARG A 18 -7.25 -13.32 -0.69
C ARG A 18 -6.30 -12.13 -0.80
N ALA A 19 -5.04 -12.34 -0.40
CA ALA A 19 -3.98 -11.37 -0.64
C ALA A 19 -3.65 -11.30 -2.13
N ASP A 20 -3.24 -10.13 -2.61
CA ASP A 20 -2.91 -9.96 -4.02
C ASP A 20 -1.64 -10.72 -4.39
N ILE A 21 -0.63 -10.65 -3.55
CA ILE A 21 0.62 -11.38 -3.78
C ILE A 21 1.11 -11.93 -2.44
N VAL A 22 1.41 -13.23 -2.42
CA VAL A 22 2.12 -13.85 -1.32
C VAL A 22 3.28 -14.63 -1.93
N GLY A 23 4.49 -14.18 -1.64
CA GLY A 23 5.70 -14.85 -2.12
C GLY A 23 6.29 -15.76 -1.06
N GLU A 24 7.04 -16.75 -1.51
CA GLU A 24 7.78 -17.68 -0.63
C GLU A 24 6.88 -18.35 0.41
N ILE A 25 5.74 -18.84 -0.04
CA ILE A 25 4.71 -19.44 0.83
C ILE A 25 5.25 -20.61 1.65
N ASP A 26 6.19 -21.35 1.08
CA ASP A 26 6.76 -22.55 1.72
C ASP A 26 7.87 -22.23 2.71
N THR A 27 8.15 -20.94 2.95
CA THR A 27 9.15 -20.50 3.93
C THR A 27 8.46 -20.01 5.20
N ASP A 28 9.27 -19.83 6.26
CA ASP A 28 8.79 -19.22 7.50
C ASP A 28 8.55 -17.71 7.37
N ASP A 29 8.87 -17.12 6.22
CA ASP A 29 8.84 -15.67 6.03
C ASP A 29 8.27 -15.26 4.66
N PRO A 30 6.98 -15.58 4.36
CA PRO A 30 6.38 -15.18 3.09
C PRO A 30 6.27 -13.66 2.96
N ILE A 31 6.38 -13.16 1.74
CA ILE A 31 6.19 -11.74 1.41
C ILE A 31 4.71 -11.53 1.12
N VAL A 32 4.09 -10.57 1.79
CA VAL A 32 2.66 -10.24 1.59
C VAL A 32 2.54 -8.83 1.05
N ILE A 33 1.93 -8.71 -0.11
CA ILE A 33 1.75 -7.44 -0.82
C ILE A 33 0.28 -7.28 -1.17
N GLU A 34 -0.28 -6.11 -0.87
CA GLU A 34 -1.60 -5.68 -1.32
C GLU A 34 -1.43 -4.61 -2.38
N ILE A 35 -2.18 -4.70 -3.47
CA ILE A 35 -2.10 -3.75 -4.58
C ILE A 35 -3.41 -2.98 -4.68
N LYS A 36 -3.32 -1.66 -4.79
CA LYS A 36 -4.47 -0.77 -5.00
C LYS A 36 -4.18 0.19 -6.14
N ILE A 37 -5.24 0.55 -6.85
CA ILE A 37 -5.18 1.55 -7.90
C ILE A 37 -5.79 2.83 -7.36
N PHE A 38 -5.06 3.95 -7.53
CA PHE A 38 -5.58 5.28 -7.27
C PHE A 38 -5.94 5.91 -8.61
N ASP A 39 -7.24 6.15 -8.82
CA ASP A 39 -7.76 6.73 -10.06
C ASP A 39 -9.07 7.45 -9.76
N LYS A 40 -9.02 8.78 -9.73
CA LYS A 40 -10.18 9.60 -9.38
C LYS A 40 -11.35 9.44 -10.36
N GLU A 41 -11.08 9.18 -11.62
CA GLU A 41 -12.13 8.98 -12.61
C GLU A 41 -12.96 7.74 -12.31
N LYS A 42 -12.35 6.73 -11.70
CA LYS A 42 -13.02 5.52 -11.26
C LYS A 42 -13.49 5.60 -9.81
N ARG A 43 -13.36 6.75 -9.18
CA ARG A 43 -13.64 6.97 -7.75
C ARG A 43 -12.77 6.12 -6.83
N TYR A 44 -11.59 5.73 -7.27
CA TYR A 44 -10.58 5.05 -6.48
C TYR A 44 -9.64 6.10 -5.86
N ASP A 45 -10.10 6.71 -4.79
CA ASP A 45 -9.43 7.81 -4.10
C ASP A 45 -8.72 7.36 -2.82
N LYS A 46 -8.58 8.26 -1.84
CA LYS A 46 -7.97 7.95 -0.55
C LYS A 46 -8.63 6.76 0.16
N ASN A 47 -9.94 6.56 -0.02
CA ASN A 47 -10.64 5.44 0.61
C ASN A 47 -10.10 4.11 0.11
N ARG A 48 -9.67 4.06 -1.15
CA ARG A 48 -9.05 2.86 -1.71
C ARG A 48 -7.75 2.52 -1.00
N ILE A 49 -6.96 3.54 -0.65
CA ILE A 49 -5.72 3.36 0.11
C ILE A 49 -6.03 2.85 1.52
N LYS A 50 -7.05 3.41 2.17
CA LYS A 50 -7.48 2.97 3.50
C LYS A 50 -7.95 1.52 3.49
N GLU A 51 -8.72 1.13 2.48
CA GLU A 51 -9.14 -0.26 2.30
C GLU A 51 -7.94 -1.19 2.15
N GLY A 52 -6.95 -0.77 1.37
CA GLY A 52 -5.72 -1.52 1.17
C GLY A 52 -4.98 -1.74 2.49
N PHE A 53 -4.89 -0.73 3.32
CA PHE A 53 -4.28 -0.87 4.64
C PHE A 53 -5.03 -1.88 5.50
N ASN A 54 -6.36 -1.79 5.54
CA ASN A 54 -7.17 -2.73 6.30
C ASN A 54 -6.94 -4.18 5.83
N GLN A 55 -6.84 -4.36 4.53
CA GLN A 55 -6.61 -5.68 3.95
C GLN A 55 -5.23 -6.21 4.29
N ILE A 56 -4.17 -5.38 4.14
CA ILE A 56 -2.82 -5.85 4.42
C ILE A 56 -2.60 -6.16 5.91
N VAL A 57 -3.28 -5.43 6.80
CA VAL A 57 -3.25 -5.76 8.23
C VAL A 57 -3.82 -7.16 8.47
N LYS A 58 -4.96 -7.48 7.86
CA LYS A 58 -5.59 -8.80 8.01
C LYS A 58 -4.70 -9.91 7.42
N TYR A 59 -4.16 -9.68 6.24
CA TYR A 59 -3.32 -10.68 5.58
C TYR A 59 -2.03 -10.95 6.34
N THR A 60 -1.38 -9.91 6.86
CA THR A 60 -0.18 -10.11 7.69
C THR A 60 -0.49 -10.88 8.96
N ASN A 61 -1.67 -10.70 9.53
CA ASN A 61 -2.11 -11.53 10.66
C ASN A 61 -2.30 -12.98 10.26
N ASP A 62 -2.98 -13.23 9.14
CA ASP A 62 -3.27 -14.58 8.66
C ASP A 62 -2.00 -15.36 8.30
N TYR A 63 -1.02 -14.69 7.74
CA TYR A 63 0.25 -15.29 7.36
C TYR A 63 1.32 -15.15 8.41
N ASN A 64 0.95 -14.65 9.59
CA ASN A 64 1.84 -14.47 10.73
C ASN A 64 3.10 -13.65 10.36
N LYS A 65 2.89 -12.54 9.68
CA LYS A 65 3.97 -11.64 9.23
C LYS A 65 4.03 -10.39 10.08
N ASN A 66 5.23 -9.85 10.23
CA ASN A 66 5.47 -8.58 10.92
C ASN A 66 5.64 -7.40 9.96
N VAL A 67 5.72 -7.66 8.67
CA VAL A 67 5.92 -6.65 7.64
C VAL A 67 4.90 -6.85 6.52
N GLY A 68 4.24 -5.78 6.11
CA GLY A 68 3.35 -5.77 4.96
C GLY A 68 3.71 -4.65 4.00
N TYR A 69 3.38 -4.83 2.74
CA TYR A 69 3.61 -3.83 1.70
C TYR A 69 2.29 -3.48 1.02
N LEU A 70 1.99 -2.19 0.96
CA LEU A 70 0.86 -1.68 0.17
C LEU A 70 1.42 -0.93 -1.02
N VAL A 71 1.17 -1.45 -2.22
CA VAL A 71 1.61 -0.85 -3.47
C VAL A 71 0.42 -0.15 -4.12
N ILE A 72 0.59 1.13 -4.44
CA ILE A 72 -0.46 1.97 -4.99
C ILE A 72 -0.04 2.43 -6.37
N PHE A 73 -0.79 2.02 -7.39
CA PHE A 73 -0.58 2.50 -8.76
C PHE A 73 -1.37 3.80 -8.92
N ASN A 74 -0.66 4.92 -9.01
CA ASN A 74 -1.25 6.24 -9.20
C ASN A 74 -1.44 6.51 -10.70
N MET A 75 -2.70 6.49 -11.13
CA MET A 75 -3.05 6.68 -12.53
C MET A 75 -3.28 8.15 -12.89
N ASN A 76 -3.23 9.04 -11.91
CA ASN A 76 -3.54 10.46 -12.10
C ASN A 76 -2.29 11.33 -12.11
N GLN A 77 -2.44 12.56 -12.59
CA GLN A 77 -1.40 13.59 -12.51
C GLN A 77 -1.52 14.33 -11.16
N VAL A 78 -1.41 13.58 -10.08
CA VAL A 78 -1.41 14.11 -8.72
C VAL A 78 -0.21 13.54 -7.98
N GLU A 79 0.22 14.25 -6.96
CA GLU A 79 1.27 13.76 -6.07
C GLU A 79 0.64 13.28 -4.77
N ILE A 80 0.82 12.00 -4.43
CA ILE A 80 0.31 11.43 -3.20
C ILE A 80 1.40 11.55 -2.14
N ASN A 81 1.10 12.30 -1.08
CA ASN A 81 2.03 12.56 0.01
C ASN A 81 1.56 11.84 1.26
N PHE A 82 2.39 10.99 1.81
CA PHE A 82 2.10 10.33 3.08
C PHE A 82 2.72 11.12 4.22
N LYS A 83 1.86 11.61 5.12
CA LYS A 83 2.26 12.38 6.31
C LYS A 83 2.23 11.45 7.51
N PHE A 84 3.22 10.57 7.60
CA PHE A 84 3.30 9.55 8.65
C PHE A 84 4.35 9.92 9.69
N GLY A 85 3.91 9.97 10.94
CA GLY A 85 4.81 10.27 12.04
C GLY A 85 5.44 11.66 11.96
N SER A 86 6.55 11.84 12.65
CA SER A 86 7.31 13.11 12.68
C SER A 86 8.35 13.19 11.58
N ASP A 87 8.80 12.07 11.03
CA ASP A 87 9.82 12.02 9.98
C ASP A 87 9.18 11.77 8.63
N THR A 88 8.78 12.86 7.97
CA THR A 88 8.17 12.80 6.64
C THR A 88 9.18 12.54 5.53
N LYS A 89 10.46 12.43 5.86
CA LYS A 89 11.53 12.16 4.89
C LYS A 89 11.86 10.67 4.77
N MET A 90 11.33 9.84 5.66
CA MET A 90 11.55 8.41 5.59
C MET A 90 10.99 7.85 4.27
N PHE A 91 11.79 7.03 3.60
CA PHE A 91 11.37 6.38 2.36
C PHE A 91 11.75 4.89 2.40
N PRO A 92 10.81 3.98 2.11
CA PRO A 92 9.38 4.25 1.85
C PRO A 92 8.65 4.72 3.11
N PRO A 93 7.58 5.51 2.97
CA PRO A 93 6.74 5.86 4.11
C PRO A 93 6.19 4.60 4.78
N ALA A 94 6.12 4.60 6.11
CA ALA A 94 5.69 3.43 6.85
C ALA A 94 4.79 3.80 8.04
N ILE A 95 3.87 2.92 8.36
CA ILE A 95 3.06 2.97 9.57
C ILE A 95 3.42 1.79 10.45
N HIS A 96 3.65 2.06 11.73
CA HIS A 96 3.79 1.03 12.76
C HIS A 96 2.42 0.81 13.41
N PHE A 97 1.92 -0.41 13.33
CA PHE A 97 0.60 -0.74 13.84
C PHE A 97 0.56 -2.20 14.29
N ASN A 98 0.04 -2.46 15.50
CA ASN A 98 -0.06 -3.82 16.06
C ASN A 98 1.28 -4.59 16.09
N ASN A 99 2.36 -3.90 16.45
CA ASN A 99 3.72 -4.46 16.46
C ASN A 99 4.20 -4.93 15.08
N LYS A 100 3.62 -4.36 14.03
CA LYS A 100 3.98 -4.64 12.65
C LYS A 100 4.37 -3.34 11.96
N ILE A 101 5.09 -3.45 10.86
CA ILE A 101 5.41 -2.31 10.02
C ILE A 101 4.79 -2.49 8.63
N PHE A 102 4.16 -1.43 8.12
CA PHE A 102 3.49 -1.43 6.83
C PHE A 102 4.09 -0.33 5.96
N TYR A 103 4.72 -0.73 4.87
CA TYR A 103 5.31 0.20 3.91
C TYR A 103 4.31 0.57 2.82
N PHE A 104 4.29 1.86 2.46
CA PHE A 104 3.43 2.39 1.40
C PHE A 104 4.32 2.79 0.23
N ILE A 105 4.08 2.18 -0.93
CA ILE A 105 4.89 2.40 -2.12
C ILE A 105 3.96 2.89 -3.22
N VAL A 106 4.24 4.09 -3.77
CA VAL A 106 3.48 4.64 -4.88
C VAL A 106 4.28 4.48 -6.16
N ILE A 107 3.62 3.93 -7.17
CA ILE A 107 4.16 3.86 -8.52
C ILE A 107 3.33 4.82 -9.39
N ASN A 108 3.98 5.88 -9.86
CA ASN A 108 3.32 6.87 -10.69
C ASN A 108 3.28 6.38 -12.14
N CYS A 109 2.07 6.18 -12.65
CA CYS A 109 1.84 5.63 -13.98
C CYS A 109 1.54 6.71 -15.03
N ASN A 110 1.45 7.97 -14.63
CA ASN A 110 1.15 9.08 -15.51
C ASN A 110 2.18 10.20 -15.32
N ASN A 111 3.30 10.11 -16.01
CA ASN A 111 4.44 11.03 -15.90
C ASN A 111 4.61 11.91 -17.15
N THR A 112 3.51 12.38 -17.72
CA THR A 112 3.57 13.18 -18.96
C THR A 112 3.75 14.68 -18.74
N LEU A 113 3.89 15.12 -17.48
CA LEU A 113 3.99 16.53 -17.15
C LEU A 113 5.38 17.08 -17.49
N SER A 114 5.40 18.25 -18.14
CA SER A 114 6.64 18.98 -18.32
C SER A 114 7.14 19.57 -16.99
N ALA A 115 8.43 19.88 -16.94
CA ALA A 115 9.04 20.47 -15.74
C ALA A 115 8.33 21.77 -15.31
N SER A 116 7.82 22.55 -16.25
CA SER A 116 7.13 23.81 -15.96
C SER A 116 5.77 23.61 -15.26
N LYS A 117 5.20 22.42 -15.34
CA LYS A 117 3.92 22.09 -14.70
C LYS A 117 4.05 21.36 -13.37
N LEU A 118 5.25 20.97 -12.99
CA LEU A 118 5.46 20.19 -11.74
C LEU A 118 5.02 20.96 -10.51
N GLY A 119 5.19 22.28 -10.48
CA GLY A 119 4.79 23.12 -9.36
C GLY A 119 3.28 23.32 -9.22
N SER A 120 2.48 22.93 -10.23
CA SER A 120 1.03 23.08 -10.22
C SER A 120 0.28 21.76 -10.08
N ILE A 121 1.00 20.67 -9.81
CA ILE A 121 0.39 19.35 -9.59
C ILE A 121 -0.45 19.36 -8.32
N GLU A 122 -1.66 18.83 -8.41
CA GLU A 122 -2.51 18.65 -7.24
C GLU A 122 -1.82 17.74 -6.23
N GLN A 123 -1.86 18.16 -4.97
CA GLN A 123 -1.29 17.40 -3.86
C GLN A 123 -2.40 16.65 -3.13
N VAL A 124 -2.22 15.37 -2.93
CA VAL A 124 -3.15 14.54 -2.17
C VAL A 124 -2.42 14.08 -0.90
N ASP A 125 -2.75 14.69 0.22
CA ASP A 125 -2.13 14.35 1.49
C ASP A 125 -2.91 13.23 2.18
N VAL A 126 -2.19 12.22 2.62
CA VAL A 126 -2.76 11.10 3.37
C VAL A 126 -2.04 11.04 4.72
N THR A 127 -2.79 11.23 5.78
CA THR A 127 -2.23 11.24 7.13
C THR A 127 -2.31 9.85 7.76
N GLU A 128 -1.42 9.60 8.71
CA GLU A 128 -1.45 8.36 9.48
C GLU A 128 -2.78 8.22 10.24
N ALA A 129 -3.29 9.32 10.80
CA ALA A 129 -4.55 9.32 11.53
C ALA A 129 -5.73 8.88 10.65
N GLU A 130 -5.78 9.35 9.40
CA GLU A 130 -6.84 8.93 8.45
C GLU A 130 -6.82 7.42 8.22
N ILE A 131 -5.64 6.85 8.09
CA ILE A 131 -5.47 5.42 7.84
C ILE A 131 -5.88 4.61 9.07
N ILE A 132 -5.35 4.97 10.23
CA ILE A 132 -5.59 4.22 11.47
C ILE A 132 -7.02 4.38 11.98
N ASN A 133 -7.57 5.59 11.93
CA ASN A 133 -8.95 5.84 12.35
C ASN A 133 -9.95 5.05 11.51
N ASN A 134 -9.67 4.91 10.21
CA ASN A 134 -10.51 4.09 9.34
C ASN A 134 -10.51 2.62 9.78
N TRP A 135 -9.36 2.11 10.23
CA TRP A 135 -9.28 0.75 10.79
C TRP A 135 -10.16 0.60 12.02
N ILE A 136 -10.05 1.54 12.97
CA ILE A 136 -10.80 1.49 14.23
C ILE A 136 -12.31 1.58 14.01
N ILE A 137 -12.75 2.47 13.12
CA ILE A 137 -14.18 2.72 12.86
C ILE A 137 -14.77 1.67 11.92
N GLY A 138 -14.04 1.25 10.93
CA GLY A 138 -14.52 0.34 9.87
C GLY A 138 -14.57 -1.12 10.28
N TYR A 139 -13.98 -1.47 11.38
CA TYR A 139 -13.84 -2.85 11.85
C TYR A 139 -13.94 -2.95 13.35
#